data_bf206e2546cfd3ecde6102c31eca6df2
#
_entry.id   bf206e2546cfd3ecde6102c31eca6df2
#
_cell.length_a   1.000
_cell.length_b   1.000
_cell.length_c   1.000
_cell.angle_alpha   90.00
_cell.angle_beta   90.00
_cell.angle_gamma   90.00
#
_symmetry.space_group_name_H-M   'P 1'
#
loop_
_entity.id
_entity.type
_entity.pdbx_description
1 polymer ?
#
loop_
_entity_poly.entity_id
_entity_poly.type
_entity_poly.pdbx_seq_one_letter_code
_entity_poly.pdbx_strand_id
1 'polypeptide(L)'
;MRQFRVIVGRMEPVVYRKRQSAISRGEGEWRVEDDALVRVGANGQERRYKWRQIVGVRLCHEPSRSKPFRYVFELQPKHERKIEIDNAHYLSPGNFEDASAEYTPFVRAAVAKLAQVNPRARALIGETPKRYFFLLIGALLGLSLLAFGLIAFPTPLDGLPYASLIKFGIIMLMLPIFWLWVIRAVPKGVALDSIPPRALPPDRRQREPPL
;
A
#
# COMPACT_ATOMS: atom_id res chain seq x y z
N MET A 1 -51.31 1.15 -15.54
CA MET A 1 -49.82 1.26 -15.52
C MET A 1 -49.35 1.57 -14.09
N ARG A 2 -48.86 0.57 -13.36
CA ARG A 2 -48.32 0.75 -12.00
C ARG A 2 -46.83 1.11 -12.13
N GLN A 3 -46.47 2.33 -11.74
CA GLN A 3 -45.07 2.76 -11.63
C GLN A 3 -44.42 2.01 -10.46
N PHE A 4 -43.50 1.11 -10.78
CA PHE A 4 -42.58 0.55 -9.79
C PHE A 4 -41.60 1.65 -9.36
N ARG A 5 -41.90 2.24 -8.20
CA ARG A 5 -40.94 3.10 -7.49
C ARG A 5 -39.85 2.19 -6.95
N VAL A 6 -38.72 2.11 -7.66
CA VAL A 6 -37.50 1.48 -7.14
C VAL A 6 -37.07 2.27 -5.91
N ILE A 7 -37.32 1.70 -4.75
CA ILE A 7 -36.73 2.19 -3.48
C ILE A 7 -35.24 1.86 -3.55
N VAL A 8 -34.45 2.83 -3.98
CA VAL A 8 -32.98 2.79 -3.82
C VAL A 8 -32.74 2.83 -2.31
N GLY A 9 -32.54 1.67 -1.73
CA GLY A 9 -32.18 1.54 -0.32
C GLY A 9 -30.94 2.38 -0.07
N ARG A 10 -31.07 3.41 0.75
CA ARG A 10 -29.97 4.23 1.26
C ARG A 10 -29.11 3.29 2.09
N MET A 11 -28.02 2.78 1.51
CA MET A 11 -27.05 2.00 2.28
C MET A 11 -26.54 2.89 3.39
N GLU A 12 -26.57 2.40 4.62
CA GLU A 12 -25.94 3.10 5.73
C GLU A 12 -24.49 3.40 5.39
N PRO A 13 -24.03 4.64 5.61
CA PRO A 13 -22.66 5.02 5.26
C PRO A 13 -21.68 4.15 6.05
N VAL A 14 -20.77 3.47 5.34
CA VAL A 14 -19.69 2.72 5.99
C VAL A 14 -18.72 3.72 6.62
N VAL A 15 -18.57 3.61 7.92
CA VAL A 15 -17.81 4.55 8.75
C VAL A 15 -16.55 3.87 9.27
N TYR A 16 -15.42 4.58 9.22
CA TYR A 16 -14.17 4.17 9.83
C TYR A 16 -13.65 5.27 10.76
N ARG A 17 -13.44 4.94 12.02
CA ARG A 17 -12.97 5.87 13.05
C ARG A 17 -11.53 5.56 13.43
N LYS A 18 -10.74 6.63 13.60
CA LYS A 18 -9.33 6.48 13.88
C LYS A 18 -8.76 7.68 14.62
N ARG A 19 -7.96 7.41 15.66
CA ARG A 19 -7.06 8.40 16.25
C ARG A 19 -5.69 8.32 15.56
N GLN A 20 -5.17 9.45 15.07
CA GLN A 20 -3.94 9.47 14.27
C GLN A 20 -2.68 9.67 15.12
N SER A 21 -2.76 10.48 16.19
CA SER A 21 -1.58 10.87 16.99
C SER A 21 -1.98 11.40 18.36
N ALA A 22 -1.00 11.62 19.23
CA ALA A 22 -1.19 12.26 20.54
C ALA A 22 -1.74 13.70 20.43
N ILE A 23 -1.39 14.42 19.36
CA ILE A 23 -1.80 15.81 19.11
C ILE A 23 -3.27 15.87 18.66
N SER A 24 -3.79 14.79 18.09
CA SER A 24 -5.22 14.69 17.77
C SER A 24 -6.03 14.56 19.04
N ARG A 25 -6.73 15.62 19.46
CA ARG A 25 -7.63 15.64 20.64
C ARG A 25 -8.91 14.84 20.40
N GLY A 26 -8.87 13.72 19.70
CA GLY A 26 -10.03 12.89 19.40
C GLY A 26 -9.80 11.99 18.19
N GLU A 27 -10.84 11.27 17.85
CA GLU A 27 -10.87 10.40 16.66
C GLU A 27 -11.32 11.20 15.45
N GLY A 28 -10.63 11.00 14.33
CA GLY A 28 -11.13 11.40 13.04
C GLY A 28 -12.02 10.31 12.47
N GLU A 29 -13.04 10.70 11.75
CA GLU A 29 -13.99 9.78 11.12
C GLU A 29 -13.92 9.91 9.61
N TRP A 30 -13.99 8.76 8.93
CA TRP A 30 -14.11 8.65 7.49
C TRP A 30 -15.44 7.99 7.13
N ARG A 31 -16.21 8.60 6.24
CA ARG A 31 -17.49 8.07 5.76
C ARG A 31 -17.47 7.88 4.25
N VAL A 32 -17.94 6.74 3.80
CA VAL A 32 -18.18 6.46 2.38
C VAL A 32 -19.57 6.90 2.04
N GLU A 33 -19.72 8.04 1.37
CA GLU A 33 -20.99 8.54 0.88
C GLU A 33 -21.16 8.28 -0.64
N ASP A 34 -22.33 8.53 -1.17
CA ASP A 34 -22.64 8.23 -2.57
C ASP A 34 -21.80 9.02 -3.57
N ASP A 35 -21.53 10.29 -3.30
CA ASP A 35 -20.83 11.21 -4.20
C ASP A 35 -19.37 11.50 -3.78
N ALA A 36 -19.04 11.23 -2.51
CA ALA A 36 -17.74 11.63 -1.94
C ALA A 36 -17.28 10.71 -0.81
N LEU A 37 -15.97 10.70 -0.59
CA LEU A 37 -15.36 10.30 0.66
C LEU A 37 -15.34 11.52 1.58
N VAL A 38 -15.92 11.40 2.76
CA VAL A 38 -16.00 12.49 3.73
C VAL A 38 -15.06 12.21 4.89
N ARG A 39 -14.23 13.18 5.24
CA ARG A 39 -13.40 13.17 6.43
C ARG A 39 -13.94 14.17 7.43
N VAL A 40 -14.24 13.71 8.63
CA VAL A 40 -14.57 14.56 9.78
C VAL A 40 -13.36 14.57 10.70
N GLY A 41 -12.75 15.73 10.88
CA GLY A 41 -11.63 15.90 11.82
C GLY A 41 -12.12 15.83 13.28
N ALA A 42 -11.20 15.60 14.21
CA ALA A 42 -11.50 15.63 15.65
C ALA A 42 -12.08 16.96 16.16
N ASN A 43 -11.92 18.04 15.39
CA ASN A 43 -12.50 19.37 15.63
C ASN A 43 -13.88 19.58 14.97
N GLY A 44 -14.47 18.53 14.39
CA GLY A 44 -15.75 18.58 13.67
C GLY A 44 -15.69 19.16 12.26
N GLN A 45 -14.51 19.57 11.78
CA GLN A 45 -14.39 20.06 10.40
C GLN A 45 -14.59 18.93 9.40
N GLU A 46 -15.49 19.13 8.47
CA GLU A 46 -15.72 18.22 7.34
C GLU A 46 -14.91 18.62 6.12
N ARG A 47 -14.32 17.61 5.48
CA ARG A 47 -13.73 17.73 4.14
C ARG A 47 -14.31 16.64 3.25
N ARG A 48 -14.78 17.04 2.06
CA ARG A 48 -15.43 16.17 1.08
C ARG A 48 -14.53 15.99 -0.14
N TYR A 49 -14.23 14.73 -0.47
CA TYR A 49 -13.41 14.36 -1.63
C TYR A 49 -14.31 13.63 -2.64
N LYS A 50 -14.72 14.32 -3.68
CA LYS A 50 -15.63 13.79 -4.71
C LYS A 50 -14.98 12.63 -5.45
N TRP A 51 -15.66 11.50 -5.57
CA TRP A 51 -15.15 10.30 -6.24
C TRP A 51 -14.68 10.57 -7.68
N ARG A 52 -15.36 11.45 -8.41
CA ARG A 52 -14.98 11.85 -9.77
C ARG A 52 -13.64 12.54 -9.87
N GLN A 53 -13.14 13.11 -8.77
CA GLN A 53 -11.87 13.81 -8.70
C GLN A 53 -10.71 12.91 -8.25
N ILE A 54 -11.00 11.68 -7.83
CA ILE A 54 -9.96 10.71 -7.46
C ILE A 54 -9.39 10.08 -8.73
N VAL A 55 -8.13 10.38 -9.04
CA VAL A 55 -7.45 9.87 -10.24
C VAL A 55 -6.78 8.54 -10.03
N GLY A 56 -6.52 8.16 -8.79
CA GLY A 56 -5.91 6.89 -8.46
C GLY A 56 -6.02 6.51 -6.99
N VAL A 57 -5.87 5.23 -6.75
CA VAL A 57 -5.77 4.65 -5.41
C VAL A 57 -4.56 3.74 -5.34
N ARG A 58 -3.98 3.61 -4.16
CA ARG A 58 -2.91 2.66 -3.89
C ARG A 58 -3.20 1.91 -2.60
N LEU A 59 -2.99 0.60 -2.65
CA LEU A 59 -3.09 -0.30 -1.52
C LEU A 59 -1.74 -0.96 -1.29
N CYS A 60 -1.21 -0.85 -0.09
CA CYS A 60 0.07 -1.45 0.24
C CYS A 60 0.17 -1.86 1.71
N HIS A 61 1.00 -2.86 1.96
CA HIS A 61 1.47 -3.20 3.29
C HIS A 61 2.78 -2.45 3.55
N GLU A 62 2.77 -1.54 4.50
CA GLU A 62 3.95 -0.72 4.89
C GLU A 62 4.28 -0.96 6.37
N PRO A 63 4.85 -2.13 6.70
CA PRO A 63 5.21 -2.43 8.08
C PRO A 63 6.31 -1.49 8.56
N SER A 64 6.23 -1.07 9.83
CA SER A 64 7.27 -0.36 10.54
C SER A 64 7.54 -1.03 11.89
N ARG A 65 8.65 -0.67 12.55
CA ARG A 65 9.00 -1.26 13.85
C ARG A 65 7.89 -1.15 14.89
N SER A 66 7.17 -0.01 14.91
CA SER A 66 6.04 0.23 15.83
C SER A 66 4.68 -0.21 15.27
N LYS A 67 4.56 -0.52 13.98
CA LYS A 67 3.32 -0.86 13.28
C LYS A 67 3.57 -2.00 12.27
N PRO A 68 3.88 -3.23 12.73
CA PRO A 68 4.20 -4.34 11.83
C PRO A 68 3.01 -4.78 10.97
N PHE A 69 1.80 -4.45 11.40
CA PHE A 69 0.52 -4.78 10.75
C PHE A 69 -0.04 -3.66 9.87
N ARG A 70 0.74 -2.60 9.57
CA ARG A 70 0.24 -1.40 8.89
C ARG A 70 -0.08 -1.66 7.43
N TYR A 71 -1.36 -1.54 7.07
CA TYR A 71 -1.85 -1.44 5.70
C TYR A 71 -2.28 -0.01 5.42
N VAL A 72 -1.96 0.48 4.23
CA VAL A 72 -2.24 1.85 3.82
C VAL A 72 -3.13 1.85 2.59
N PHE A 73 -4.23 2.57 2.69
CA PHE A 73 -5.10 2.96 1.60
C PHE A 73 -4.84 4.42 1.26
N GLU A 74 -4.27 4.65 0.09
CA GLU A 74 -3.89 5.96 -0.38
C GLU A 74 -4.79 6.36 -1.55
N LEU A 75 -5.38 7.56 -1.46
CA LEU A 75 -6.17 8.16 -2.53
C LEU A 75 -5.44 9.36 -3.08
N GLN A 76 -5.50 9.52 -4.40
CA GLN A 76 -4.89 10.65 -5.10
C GLN A 76 -5.97 11.52 -5.76
N PRO A 77 -6.41 12.60 -5.10
CA PRO A 77 -7.27 13.59 -5.73
C PRO A 77 -6.50 14.37 -6.79
N LYS A 78 -7.19 14.85 -7.82
CA LYS A 78 -6.58 15.53 -8.98
C LYS A 78 -5.83 16.83 -8.63
N HIS A 79 -6.34 17.59 -7.67
CA HIS A 79 -5.86 18.94 -7.34
C HIS A 79 -5.44 19.10 -5.88
N GLU A 80 -5.43 18.02 -5.10
CA GLU A 80 -5.10 18.05 -3.69
C GLU A 80 -3.94 17.09 -3.36
N ARG A 81 -3.43 17.21 -2.14
CA ARG A 81 -2.42 16.27 -1.66
C ARG A 81 -3.02 14.88 -1.50
N LYS A 82 -2.19 13.87 -1.69
CA LYS A 82 -2.58 12.49 -1.43
C LYS A 82 -3.11 12.32 0.00
N ILE A 83 -4.11 11.48 0.12
CA ILE A 83 -4.76 11.14 1.38
C ILE A 83 -4.31 9.74 1.76
N GLU A 84 -3.80 9.57 2.96
CA GLU A 84 -3.39 8.28 3.51
C GLU A 84 -4.32 7.89 4.65
N ILE A 85 -4.90 6.71 4.57
CA ILE A 85 -5.72 6.09 5.59
C ILE A 85 -5.10 4.74 5.90
N ASP A 86 -4.71 4.49 7.13
CA ASP A 86 -4.14 3.21 7.54
C ASP A 86 -4.96 2.56 8.66
N ASN A 87 -4.71 1.27 8.93
CA ASN A 87 -5.40 0.49 9.96
C ASN A 87 -4.78 0.63 11.36
N ALA A 88 -3.75 1.47 11.54
CA ALA A 88 -3.09 1.61 12.84
C ALA A 88 -3.78 2.69 13.68
N HIS A 89 -4.54 2.28 14.70
CA HIS A 89 -5.17 3.17 15.67
C HIS A 89 -4.18 3.55 16.77
N TYR A 90 -4.00 4.85 17.02
CA TYR A 90 -3.06 5.36 18.02
C TYR A 90 -3.63 5.21 19.43
N LEU A 91 -2.93 4.52 20.31
CA LEU A 91 -3.26 4.42 21.75
C LEU A 91 -2.36 5.34 22.58
N SER A 92 -1.04 5.20 22.46
CA SER A 92 -0.04 5.97 23.19
C SER A 92 1.27 6.05 22.40
N PRO A 93 2.27 6.87 22.81
CA PRO A 93 3.55 6.96 22.12
C PRO A 93 4.18 5.58 21.91
N GLY A 94 4.41 5.23 20.65
CA GLY A 94 4.97 3.92 20.26
C GLY A 94 3.99 2.75 20.29
N ASN A 95 2.76 2.92 20.80
CA ASN A 95 1.76 1.86 20.93
C ASN A 95 0.57 2.12 20.00
N PHE A 96 0.29 1.15 19.11
CA PHE A 96 -0.77 1.21 18.11
C PHE A 96 -1.57 -0.09 18.12
N GLU A 97 -2.87 0.03 17.97
CA GLU A 97 -3.80 -1.08 17.84
C GLU A 97 -4.12 -1.36 16.36
N ASP A 98 -4.29 -2.64 16.05
CA ASP A 98 -4.70 -3.10 14.71
C ASP A 98 -6.22 -3.00 14.54
N ALA A 99 -6.67 -1.95 13.86
CA ALA A 99 -8.08 -1.72 13.50
C ALA A 99 -8.49 -2.37 12.16
N SER A 100 -7.83 -3.45 11.74
CA SER A 100 -8.10 -4.12 10.45
C SER A 100 -9.54 -4.58 10.29
N ALA A 101 -10.22 -4.92 11.38
CA ALA A 101 -11.61 -5.37 11.37
C ALA A 101 -12.58 -4.31 10.81
N GLU A 102 -12.36 -3.04 11.17
CA GLU A 102 -13.16 -1.91 10.70
C GLU A 102 -12.62 -1.32 9.39
N TYR A 103 -11.29 -1.32 9.25
CA TYR A 103 -10.60 -0.79 8.09
C TYR A 103 -10.90 -1.56 6.80
N THR A 104 -10.92 -2.89 6.84
CA THR A 104 -11.10 -3.72 5.64
C THR A 104 -12.46 -3.51 4.97
N PRO A 105 -13.61 -3.56 5.68
CA PRO A 105 -14.90 -3.28 5.06
C PRO A 105 -15.02 -1.84 4.56
N PHE A 106 -14.44 -0.87 5.27
CA PHE A 106 -14.39 0.51 4.83
C PHE A 106 -13.64 0.67 3.51
N VAL A 107 -12.43 0.10 3.37
CA VAL A 107 -11.64 0.18 2.14
C VAL A 107 -12.36 -0.51 0.98
N ARG A 108 -12.98 -1.67 1.21
CA ARG A 108 -13.77 -2.37 0.18
C ARG A 108 -14.93 -1.52 -0.32
N ALA A 109 -15.67 -0.90 0.60
CA ALA A 109 -16.78 -0.01 0.24
C ALA A 109 -16.29 1.22 -0.54
N ALA A 110 -15.21 1.86 -0.10
CA ALA A 110 -14.61 3.01 -0.78
C ALA A 110 -14.15 2.68 -2.20
N VAL A 111 -13.48 1.55 -2.39
CA VAL A 111 -13.02 1.10 -3.71
C VAL A 111 -14.19 0.71 -4.61
N ALA A 112 -15.17 -0.02 -4.09
CA ALA A 112 -16.38 -0.38 -4.85
C ALA A 112 -17.12 0.87 -5.33
N LYS A 113 -17.24 1.88 -4.46
CA LYS A 113 -17.87 3.16 -4.81
C LYS A 113 -17.07 3.92 -5.86
N LEU A 114 -15.75 3.97 -5.71
CA LEU A 114 -14.87 4.58 -6.71
C LEU A 114 -14.98 3.88 -8.06
N ALA A 115 -15.01 2.55 -8.10
CA ALA A 115 -15.16 1.78 -9.34
C ALA A 115 -16.50 2.09 -10.06
N GLN A 116 -17.58 2.29 -9.30
CA GLN A 116 -18.89 2.68 -9.85
C GLN A 116 -18.90 4.10 -10.43
N VAL A 117 -18.29 5.06 -9.73
CA VAL A 117 -18.38 6.50 -10.09
C VAL A 117 -17.26 6.90 -11.06
N ASN A 118 -16.06 6.35 -10.91
CA ASN A 118 -14.90 6.65 -11.76
C ASN A 118 -14.09 5.39 -12.10
N PRO A 119 -14.58 4.54 -13.02
CA PRO A 119 -13.90 3.30 -13.42
C PRO A 119 -12.54 3.52 -14.09
N ARG A 120 -12.24 4.76 -14.51
CA ARG A 120 -10.94 5.13 -15.10
C ARG A 120 -9.86 5.43 -14.07
N ALA A 121 -10.18 5.51 -12.78
CA ALA A 121 -9.18 5.70 -11.74
C ALA A 121 -8.20 4.52 -11.71
N ARG A 122 -6.90 4.83 -11.57
CA ARG A 122 -5.85 3.81 -11.56
C ARG A 122 -5.74 3.18 -10.17
N ALA A 123 -5.81 1.87 -10.08
CA ALA A 123 -5.47 1.16 -8.85
C ALA A 123 -4.04 0.62 -8.94
N LEU A 124 -3.24 0.90 -7.92
CA LEU A 124 -1.87 0.42 -7.78
C LEU A 124 -1.77 -0.43 -6.51
N ILE A 125 -1.06 -1.53 -6.60
CA ILE A 125 -0.73 -2.37 -5.45
C ILE A 125 0.77 -2.46 -5.31
N GLY A 126 1.26 -2.31 -4.07
CA GLY A 126 2.68 -2.44 -3.75
C GLY A 126 3.36 -1.12 -3.40
N GLU A 127 4.69 -1.12 -3.52
CA GLU A 127 5.55 0.00 -3.14
C GLU A 127 5.28 1.28 -3.94
N THR A 128 5.61 2.43 -3.35
CA THR A 128 5.56 3.69 -4.10
C THR A 128 6.59 3.67 -5.22
N PRO A 129 6.27 4.23 -6.41
CA PRO A 129 7.24 4.32 -7.51
C PRO A 129 8.56 5.00 -7.10
N LYS A 130 8.51 6.00 -6.21
CA LYS A 130 9.72 6.67 -5.68
C LYS A 130 10.56 5.73 -4.84
N ARG A 131 9.95 4.99 -3.90
CA ARG A 131 10.68 4.03 -3.07
C ARG A 131 11.28 2.91 -3.91
N TYR A 132 10.53 2.39 -4.87
CA TYR A 132 11.04 1.43 -5.85
C TYR A 132 12.27 1.96 -6.59
N PHE A 133 12.25 3.20 -7.06
CA PHE A 133 13.36 3.83 -7.77
C PHE A 133 14.62 3.94 -6.89
N PHE A 134 14.49 4.38 -5.64
CA PHE A 134 15.62 4.43 -4.70
C PHE A 134 16.17 3.05 -4.36
N LEU A 135 15.30 2.06 -4.18
CA LEU A 135 15.73 0.67 -3.95
C LEU A 135 16.48 0.11 -5.18
N LEU A 136 15.99 0.42 -6.38
CA LEU A 136 16.63 0.01 -7.63
C LEU A 136 18.04 0.62 -7.76
N ILE A 137 18.18 1.94 -7.54
CA ILE A 137 19.48 2.61 -7.57
C ILE A 137 20.42 2.03 -6.51
N GLY A 138 19.94 1.86 -5.28
CA GLY A 138 20.73 1.29 -4.20
C GLY A 138 21.23 -0.12 -4.51
N ALA A 139 20.38 -0.95 -5.09
CA ALA A 139 20.73 -2.31 -5.48
C ALA A 139 21.71 -2.36 -6.67
N LEU A 140 21.55 -1.45 -7.66
CA LEU A 140 22.51 -1.30 -8.76
C LEU A 140 23.89 -0.86 -8.25
N LEU A 141 23.93 0.13 -7.36
CA LEU A 141 25.18 0.57 -6.73
C LEU A 141 25.84 -0.56 -5.93
N GLY A 142 25.04 -1.28 -5.14
CA GLY A 142 25.55 -2.44 -4.38
C GLY A 142 26.14 -3.53 -5.28
N LEU A 143 25.46 -3.87 -6.36
CA LEU A 143 25.95 -4.84 -7.35
C LEU A 143 27.24 -4.35 -8.03
N SER A 144 27.29 -3.05 -8.40
CA SER A 144 28.48 -2.44 -9.02
C SER A 144 29.68 -2.43 -8.07
N LEU A 145 29.47 -2.09 -6.80
CA LEU A 145 30.52 -2.12 -5.78
C LEU A 145 31.04 -3.54 -5.52
N LEU A 146 30.14 -4.53 -5.50
CA LEU A 146 30.51 -5.93 -5.34
C LEU A 146 31.33 -6.41 -6.54
N ALA A 147 30.90 -6.12 -7.77
CA ALA A 147 31.64 -6.47 -8.98
C ALA A 147 33.00 -5.79 -9.02
N PHE A 148 33.05 -4.48 -8.68
CA PHE A 148 34.32 -3.75 -8.59
C PHE A 148 35.25 -4.35 -7.52
N GLY A 149 34.70 -4.67 -6.35
CA GLY A 149 35.49 -5.29 -5.26
C GLY A 149 36.09 -6.64 -5.66
N LEU A 150 35.33 -7.48 -6.36
CA LEU A 150 35.83 -8.77 -6.86
C LEU A 150 36.95 -8.62 -7.88
N ILE A 151 36.93 -7.56 -8.70
CA ILE A 151 37.94 -7.33 -9.76
C ILE A 151 39.15 -6.58 -9.24
N ALA A 152 38.95 -5.52 -8.43
CA ALA A 152 40.00 -4.59 -8.04
C ALA A 152 40.85 -5.05 -6.83
N PHE A 153 40.27 -5.86 -5.94
CA PHE A 153 40.94 -6.31 -4.74
C PHE A 153 41.35 -7.78 -4.82
N PRO A 154 42.51 -8.15 -4.22
CA PRO A 154 42.91 -9.54 -4.10
C PRO A 154 41.89 -10.31 -3.23
N THR A 155 41.43 -11.42 -3.76
CA THR A 155 40.45 -12.29 -3.09
C THR A 155 41.06 -13.68 -2.88
N PRO A 156 40.58 -14.49 -1.95
CA PRO A 156 40.97 -15.89 -1.82
C PRO A 156 40.84 -16.72 -3.09
N LEU A 157 40.04 -16.25 -4.03
CA LEU A 157 39.81 -16.89 -5.33
C LEU A 157 41.02 -16.74 -6.27
N ASP A 158 41.89 -15.76 -6.04
CA ASP A 158 43.02 -15.48 -6.93
C ASP A 158 44.12 -16.57 -6.86
N GLY A 159 44.10 -17.40 -5.82
CA GLY A 159 44.94 -18.60 -5.73
C GLY A 159 44.40 -19.81 -6.51
N LEU A 160 43.22 -19.72 -7.13
CA LEU A 160 42.64 -20.82 -7.88
C LEU A 160 42.98 -20.75 -9.38
N PRO A 161 43.12 -21.90 -10.06
CA PRO A 161 43.22 -21.91 -11.52
C PRO A 161 41.92 -21.30 -12.09
N TYR A 162 42.08 -20.44 -13.11
CA TYR A 162 40.94 -19.74 -13.77
C TYR A 162 40.22 -18.73 -12.87
N ALA A 163 40.86 -18.10 -11.89
CA ALA A 163 40.29 -17.13 -10.96
C ALA A 163 39.44 -16.06 -11.63
N SER A 164 39.88 -15.51 -12.77
CA SER A 164 39.15 -14.49 -13.53
C SER A 164 37.81 -15.03 -14.09
N LEU A 165 37.78 -16.29 -14.59
CA LEU A 165 36.56 -16.93 -15.07
C LEU A 165 35.57 -17.20 -13.94
N ILE A 166 36.08 -17.60 -12.75
CA ILE A 166 35.27 -17.82 -11.55
C ILE A 166 34.61 -16.50 -11.11
N LYS A 167 35.40 -15.42 -10.99
CA LYS A 167 34.90 -14.09 -10.65
C LYS A 167 33.83 -13.60 -11.64
N PHE A 168 34.10 -13.75 -12.92
CA PHE A 168 33.14 -13.43 -13.98
C PHE A 168 31.85 -14.25 -13.86
N GLY A 169 31.96 -15.55 -13.61
CA GLY A 169 30.82 -16.43 -13.38
C GLY A 169 29.95 -16.01 -12.20
N ILE A 170 30.57 -15.57 -11.09
CA ILE A 170 29.85 -15.06 -9.90
C ILE A 170 29.06 -13.80 -10.27
N ILE A 171 29.67 -12.85 -10.98
CA ILE A 171 28.99 -11.62 -11.43
C ILE A 171 27.83 -11.96 -12.34
N MET A 172 28.04 -12.86 -13.30
CA MET A 172 27.00 -13.29 -14.23
C MET A 172 25.82 -14.01 -13.55
N LEU A 173 26.09 -14.76 -12.48
CA LEU A 173 25.05 -15.41 -11.68
C LEU A 173 24.23 -14.40 -10.86
N MET A 174 24.86 -13.30 -10.40
CA MET A 174 24.17 -12.25 -9.65
C MET A 174 23.15 -11.47 -10.50
N LEU A 175 23.41 -11.31 -11.81
CA LEU A 175 22.53 -10.54 -12.69
C LEU A 175 21.10 -11.10 -12.79
N PRO A 176 20.87 -12.40 -13.07
CA PRO A 176 19.50 -12.93 -13.11
C PRO A 176 18.79 -12.89 -11.74
N ILE A 177 19.52 -13.09 -10.65
CA ILE A 177 18.97 -12.97 -9.27
C ILE A 177 18.48 -11.54 -9.03
N PHE A 178 19.33 -10.55 -9.37
CA PHE A 178 18.98 -9.14 -9.29
C PHE A 178 17.77 -8.82 -10.18
N TRP A 179 17.75 -9.30 -11.43
CA TRP A 179 16.66 -9.08 -12.36
C TRP A 179 15.32 -9.62 -11.86
N LEU A 180 15.33 -10.84 -11.32
CA LEU A 180 14.12 -11.45 -10.72
C LEU A 180 13.61 -10.63 -9.53
N TRP A 181 14.52 -10.08 -8.71
CA TRP A 181 14.15 -9.22 -7.60
C TRP A 181 13.53 -7.90 -8.09
N VAL A 182 14.13 -7.26 -9.09
CA VAL A 182 13.63 -6.03 -9.71
C VAL A 182 12.21 -6.21 -10.25
N ILE A 183 11.96 -7.27 -11.03
CA ILE A 183 10.63 -7.52 -11.60
C ILE A 183 9.57 -7.76 -10.52
N ARG A 184 9.92 -8.43 -9.44
CA ARG A 184 8.99 -8.69 -8.32
C ARG A 184 8.62 -7.43 -7.55
N ALA A 185 9.52 -6.45 -7.48
CA ALA A 185 9.34 -5.20 -6.76
C ALA A 185 8.56 -4.14 -7.57
N VAL A 186 8.33 -4.33 -8.87
CA VAL A 186 7.60 -3.37 -9.72
C VAL A 186 6.17 -3.18 -9.20
N PRO A 187 5.73 -1.93 -8.97
CA PRO A 187 4.34 -1.62 -8.65
C PRO A 187 3.41 -2.13 -9.76
N LYS A 188 2.39 -2.90 -9.38
CA LYS A 188 1.46 -3.47 -10.36
C LYS A 188 0.16 -2.67 -10.40
N GLY A 189 -0.24 -2.25 -11.59
CA GLY A 189 -1.58 -1.75 -11.85
C GLY A 189 -2.59 -2.89 -11.81
N VAL A 190 -3.70 -2.69 -11.16
CA VAL A 190 -4.84 -3.62 -11.11
C VAL A 190 -6.13 -2.89 -11.42
N ALA A 191 -7.13 -3.62 -11.88
CA ALA A 191 -8.45 -3.05 -12.02
C ALA A 191 -9.09 -2.87 -10.65
N LEU A 192 -9.91 -1.82 -10.49
CA LEU A 192 -10.56 -1.48 -9.22
C LEU A 192 -11.52 -2.57 -8.71
N ASP A 193 -12.06 -3.38 -9.63
CA ASP A 193 -12.98 -4.48 -9.34
C ASP A 193 -12.27 -5.78 -8.94
N SER A 194 -10.96 -5.89 -9.18
CA SER A 194 -10.16 -7.10 -8.99
C SER A 194 -9.00 -6.93 -8.00
N ILE A 195 -9.25 -6.25 -6.87
CA ILE A 195 -8.25 -6.09 -5.81
C ILE A 195 -7.94 -7.45 -5.18
N PRO A 196 -6.69 -7.95 -5.28
CA PRO A 196 -6.32 -9.23 -4.68
C PRO A 196 -6.40 -9.16 -3.14
N PRO A 197 -6.83 -10.26 -2.48
CA PRO A 197 -6.95 -10.31 -1.01
C PRO A 197 -5.68 -9.93 -0.26
N ARG A 198 -4.50 -10.19 -0.83
CA ARG A 198 -3.18 -9.83 -0.25
C ARG A 198 -2.93 -8.33 -0.10
N ALA A 199 -3.70 -7.49 -0.79
CA ALA A 199 -3.58 -6.03 -0.72
C ALA A 199 -4.32 -5.45 0.49
N LEU A 200 -5.12 -6.25 1.17
CA LEU A 200 -5.86 -5.91 2.38
C LEU A 200 -5.36 -6.75 3.56
N PRO A 201 -5.58 -6.28 4.80
CA PRO A 201 -5.28 -7.08 5.97
C PRO A 201 -5.96 -8.46 5.90
N PRO A 202 -5.25 -9.55 6.26
CA PRO A 202 -5.85 -10.87 6.35
C PRO A 202 -6.96 -10.88 7.41
N ASP A 203 -8.03 -11.61 7.13
CA ASP A 203 -9.14 -11.75 8.08
C ASP A 203 -8.62 -12.42 9.37
N ARG A 204 -8.96 -11.86 10.53
CA ARG A 204 -8.52 -12.42 11.83
C ARG A 204 -8.93 -13.88 12.02
N ARG A 205 -10.05 -14.30 11.43
CA ARG A 205 -10.52 -15.70 11.48
C ARG A 205 -9.56 -16.70 10.82
N GLN A 206 -8.65 -16.23 9.95
CA GLN A 206 -7.65 -17.08 9.30
C GLN A 206 -6.33 -17.17 10.09
N ARG A 207 -6.18 -16.42 11.19
CA ARG A 207 -4.96 -16.43 12.02
C ARG A 207 -5.06 -17.34 13.25
N GLU A 208 -6.26 -17.77 13.62
CA GLU A 208 -6.39 -18.76 14.69
C GLU A 208 -6.03 -20.13 14.11
N PRO A 209 -4.96 -20.79 14.59
CA PRO A 209 -4.70 -22.18 14.24
C PRO A 209 -5.90 -23.01 14.72
N PRO A 210 -6.32 -24.04 13.99
CA PRO A 210 -7.35 -24.96 14.49
C PRO A 210 -6.87 -25.55 15.82
N LEU A 211 -7.72 -25.44 16.86
CA LEU A 211 -7.52 -26.03 18.18
C LEU A 211 -7.36 -27.54 18.09
#